data_a338baa8fd9839065ec477be378b00eb
#
_entry.id   a338baa8fd9839065ec477be378b00eb
#
_cell.length_a   1.000
_cell.length_b   1.000
_cell.length_c   1.000
_cell.angle_alpha   90.00
_cell.angle_beta   90.00
_cell.angle_gamma   90.00
#
_symmetry.space_group_name_H-M   'P 1'
#
loop_
_entity.id
_entity.type
_entity.pdbx_description
1 polymer ?
#
loop_
_entity_poly.entity_id
_entity_poly.type
_entity_poly.pdbx_seq_one_letter_code
_entity_poly.pdbx_strand_id
1 'polypeptide(L)'
;MRNPELLKQFRSFYFRNYPQDMEVQIEYFSIFGGLGIDIDTTKPLLMLIQEHILENFEQLNSKFKELSLYEKPNKRLLRAFAVGDRRIFSAFNKAGLNNGNGGAALNLLEEMGIISLEYSREKAPPKDKKLKREVARHRISHKVLFTKPFIRFWFYFVIPYKKEIQEQNYEDFFENFQKKQHSYTSLIFEELSEILLNYHLQEVQIVSSGSYWDAKLEIDLLTVTDRGEIYIAECKWTNHKVNKKEFHKLKEKCEMLRIIPRQIAFFSKRGFSKELLSMQSKELALYSCEDFEVLVKDSSKEEPLKSFLD
;
A
#
# COMPACT_ATOMS: atom_id res chain seq x y z
N MET A 1 -11.23 -2.25 7.31
CA MET A 1 -9.84 -2.60 6.89
C MET A 1 -9.82 -2.74 5.39
N ARG A 2 -8.93 -2.03 4.69
CA ARG A 2 -8.84 -1.98 3.22
C ARG A 2 -8.44 -3.32 2.58
N ASN A 3 -7.51 -4.04 3.21
CA ASN A 3 -6.97 -5.30 2.72
C ASN A 3 -6.89 -6.32 3.88
N PRO A 4 -7.95 -7.09 4.13
CA PRO A 4 -8.02 -7.99 5.30
C PRO A 4 -7.00 -9.14 5.25
N GLU A 5 -6.56 -9.52 4.04
CA GLU A 5 -5.59 -10.61 3.88
C GLU A 5 -4.13 -10.16 4.09
N LEU A 6 -3.88 -8.83 4.08
CA LEU A 6 -2.51 -8.30 4.17
C LEU A 6 -1.85 -8.65 5.51
N LEU A 7 -2.59 -8.57 6.62
CA LEU A 7 -2.08 -8.95 7.94
C LEU A 7 -1.68 -10.43 7.99
N LYS A 8 -2.51 -11.30 7.47
CA LYS A 8 -2.20 -12.75 7.42
C LYS A 8 -0.94 -13.00 6.56
N GLN A 9 -0.82 -12.34 5.41
CA GLN A 9 0.37 -12.44 4.55
C GLN A 9 1.61 -11.89 5.25
N PHE A 10 1.50 -10.78 5.98
CA PHE A 10 2.59 -10.15 6.74
C PHE A 10 3.10 -11.09 7.84
N ARG A 11 2.19 -11.71 8.59
CA ARG A 11 2.49 -12.73 9.61
C ARG A 11 3.11 -13.98 9.00
N SER A 12 2.51 -14.51 7.93
CA SER A 12 3.04 -15.68 7.22
C SER A 12 4.46 -15.43 6.71
N PHE A 13 4.73 -14.24 6.17
CA PHE A 13 6.08 -13.87 5.72
C PHE A 13 7.06 -13.80 6.90
N TYR A 14 6.66 -13.21 8.04
CA TYR A 14 7.49 -13.14 9.24
C TYR A 14 7.86 -14.52 9.77
N PHE A 15 6.87 -15.40 9.99
CA PHE A 15 7.11 -16.74 10.54
C PHE A 15 7.82 -17.70 9.57
N ARG A 16 7.83 -17.39 8.31
CA ARG A 16 8.57 -18.15 7.29
C ARG A 16 10.04 -17.76 7.25
N ASN A 17 10.33 -16.48 7.36
CA ASN A 17 11.65 -15.90 7.03
C ASN A 17 12.41 -15.34 8.25
N TYR A 18 11.75 -15.12 9.38
CA TYR A 18 12.33 -14.58 10.62
C TYR A 18 13.30 -13.40 10.42
N PRO A 19 12.85 -12.30 9.83
CA PRO A 19 13.71 -11.13 9.59
C PRO A 19 14.25 -10.55 10.89
N GLN A 20 15.41 -9.93 10.83
CA GLN A 20 16.16 -9.45 12.00
C GLN A 20 15.47 -8.29 12.73
N ASP A 21 14.70 -7.48 12.01
CA ASP A 21 13.93 -6.35 12.56
C ASP A 21 12.69 -6.04 11.70
N MET A 22 11.83 -5.14 12.20
CA MET A 22 10.60 -4.74 11.50
C MET A 22 10.84 -3.85 10.28
N GLU A 23 11.94 -3.12 10.19
CA GLU A 23 12.30 -2.37 8.99
C GLU A 23 12.56 -3.34 7.82
N VAL A 24 13.39 -4.35 8.05
CA VAL A 24 13.65 -5.44 7.09
C VAL A 24 12.38 -6.20 6.76
N GLN A 25 11.56 -6.54 7.78
CA GLN A 25 10.28 -7.21 7.59
C GLN A 25 9.38 -6.44 6.61
N ILE A 26 9.18 -5.14 6.83
CA ILE A 26 8.29 -4.30 6.01
C ILE A 26 8.85 -4.13 4.60
N GLU A 27 10.15 -3.86 4.48
CA GLU A 27 10.81 -3.62 3.22
C GLU A 27 10.77 -4.87 2.31
N TYR A 28 11.16 -6.02 2.84
CA TYR A 28 11.20 -7.29 2.08
C TYR A 28 9.78 -7.79 1.80
N PHE A 29 8.87 -7.67 2.75
CA PHE A 29 7.45 -7.99 2.53
C PHE A 29 6.83 -7.14 1.41
N SER A 30 7.22 -5.88 1.24
CA SER A 30 6.71 -5.03 0.16
C SER A 30 7.01 -5.58 -1.24
N ILE A 31 7.99 -6.48 -1.36
CA ILE A 31 8.47 -7.08 -2.60
C ILE A 31 8.03 -8.54 -2.72
N PHE A 32 8.29 -9.34 -1.69
CA PHE A 32 8.06 -10.79 -1.70
C PHE A 32 6.69 -11.20 -1.11
N GLY A 33 5.96 -10.25 -0.52
CA GLY A 33 4.69 -10.53 0.14
C GLY A 33 3.66 -11.18 -0.79
N GLY A 34 3.16 -12.35 -0.37
CA GLY A 34 2.23 -13.15 -1.16
C GLY A 34 2.86 -14.03 -2.24
N LEU A 35 4.18 -13.99 -2.45
CA LEU A 35 4.86 -14.88 -3.40
C LEU A 35 4.92 -16.32 -2.88
N GLY A 36 5.13 -16.51 -1.57
CA GLY A 36 5.06 -17.83 -0.91
C GLY A 36 6.37 -18.61 -0.93
N ILE A 37 7.51 -17.94 -1.06
CA ILE A 37 8.85 -18.55 -1.03
C ILE A 37 9.54 -18.28 0.31
N ASP A 38 10.51 -19.12 0.66
CA ASP A 38 11.46 -18.90 1.74
C ASP A 38 12.64 -18.08 1.21
N ILE A 39 13.05 -17.06 1.97
CA ILE A 39 14.20 -16.21 1.64
C ILE A 39 15.09 -16.05 2.87
N ASP A 40 16.37 -15.92 2.65
CA ASP A 40 17.35 -15.59 3.70
C ASP A 40 17.43 -14.07 3.89
N THR A 41 16.65 -13.55 4.83
CA THR A 41 16.56 -12.11 5.09
C THR A 41 17.84 -11.47 5.65
N THR A 42 18.89 -12.26 5.91
CA THR A 42 20.23 -11.74 6.27
C THR A 42 21.02 -11.26 5.05
N LYS A 43 20.63 -11.70 3.84
CA LYS A 43 21.22 -11.26 2.58
C LYS A 43 20.70 -9.90 2.15
N PRO A 44 21.50 -9.11 1.40
CA PRO A 44 21.04 -7.85 0.82
C PRO A 44 19.82 -8.02 -0.09
N LEU A 45 18.88 -7.09 -0.01
CA LEU A 45 17.63 -7.13 -0.76
C LEU A 45 17.81 -7.30 -2.28
N LEU A 46 18.79 -6.60 -2.88
CA LEU A 46 19.06 -6.69 -4.32
C LEU A 46 19.50 -8.09 -4.74
N MET A 47 20.27 -8.76 -3.89
CA MET A 47 20.71 -10.14 -4.13
C MET A 47 19.51 -11.10 -4.11
N LEU A 48 18.60 -10.93 -3.14
CA LEU A 48 17.38 -11.75 -3.06
C LEU A 48 16.43 -11.49 -4.24
N ILE A 49 16.31 -10.26 -4.70
CA ILE A 49 15.52 -9.94 -5.91
C ILE A 49 16.13 -10.66 -7.11
N GLN A 50 17.44 -10.62 -7.27
CA GLN A 50 18.12 -11.32 -8.35
C GLN A 50 17.89 -12.83 -8.28
N GLU A 51 18.23 -13.46 -7.15
CA GLU A 51 18.15 -14.91 -6.93
C GLU A 51 16.74 -15.46 -7.09
N HIS A 52 15.73 -14.78 -6.51
CA HIS A 52 14.39 -15.33 -6.41
C HIS A 52 13.41 -14.82 -7.46
N ILE A 53 13.68 -13.68 -8.09
CA ILE A 53 12.74 -13.07 -9.04
C ILE A 53 13.33 -13.00 -10.45
N LEU A 54 14.52 -12.38 -10.62
CA LEU A 54 15.04 -12.12 -11.97
C LEU A 54 15.57 -13.40 -12.62
N GLU A 55 16.32 -14.24 -11.91
CA GLU A 55 16.83 -15.52 -12.39
C GLU A 55 15.71 -16.56 -12.57
N ASN A 56 14.60 -16.42 -11.84
CA ASN A 56 13.40 -17.25 -11.99
C ASN A 56 12.31 -16.62 -12.88
N PHE A 57 12.70 -15.62 -13.69
CA PHE A 57 11.76 -14.83 -14.48
C PHE A 57 10.82 -15.68 -15.33
N GLU A 58 11.30 -16.68 -16.06
CA GLU A 58 10.46 -17.47 -16.99
C GLU A 58 9.41 -18.31 -16.24
N GLN A 59 9.76 -18.88 -15.09
CA GLN A 59 8.83 -19.64 -14.25
C GLN A 59 7.72 -18.72 -13.74
N LEU A 60 8.09 -17.58 -13.14
CA LEU A 60 7.14 -16.60 -12.62
C LEU A 60 6.27 -16.01 -13.73
N ASN A 61 6.89 -15.68 -14.88
CA ASN A 61 6.22 -15.16 -16.07
C ASN A 61 5.16 -16.13 -16.62
N SER A 62 5.43 -17.46 -16.58
CA SER A 62 4.45 -18.48 -16.97
C SER A 62 3.23 -18.46 -16.06
N LYS A 63 3.40 -18.34 -14.74
CA LYS A 63 2.28 -18.26 -13.78
C LYS A 63 1.37 -17.05 -14.06
N PHE A 64 1.94 -15.88 -14.36
CA PHE A 64 1.16 -14.71 -14.78
C PHE A 64 0.37 -14.92 -16.07
N LYS A 65 0.89 -15.72 -17.01
CA LYS A 65 0.17 -16.10 -18.23
C LYS A 65 -0.98 -17.06 -17.92
N GLU A 66 -0.75 -18.09 -17.12
CA GLU A 66 -1.78 -19.05 -16.68
C GLU A 66 -2.97 -18.36 -16.02
N LEU A 67 -2.70 -17.34 -15.19
CA LEU A 67 -3.73 -16.53 -14.57
C LEU A 67 -4.36 -15.48 -15.51
N SER A 68 -4.12 -15.53 -16.83
CA SER A 68 -4.64 -14.55 -17.81
C SER A 68 -4.36 -13.08 -17.50
N LEU A 69 -3.37 -12.81 -16.63
CA LEU A 69 -3.00 -11.44 -16.22
C LEU A 69 -2.26 -10.69 -17.34
N TYR A 70 -1.82 -11.38 -18.39
CA TYR A 70 -1.19 -10.80 -19.57
C TYR A 70 -2.13 -10.52 -20.73
N GLU A 71 -3.39 -10.83 -20.63
CA GLU A 71 -4.37 -10.32 -21.58
C GLU A 71 -4.30 -8.80 -21.67
N LYS A 72 -4.44 -8.27 -22.90
CA LYS A 72 -4.15 -6.85 -23.15
C LYS A 72 -4.79 -5.88 -22.18
N PRO A 73 -6.11 -5.95 -21.88
CA PRO A 73 -6.73 -5.01 -20.94
C PRO A 73 -6.17 -5.19 -19.52
N ASN A 74 -6.05 -6.42 -19.02
CA ASN A 74 -5.60 -6.73 -17.66
C ASN A 74 -4.16 -6.25 -17.43
N LYS A 75 -3.23 -6.62 -18.32
CA LYS A 75 -1.82 -6.23 -18.22
C LYS A 75 -1.64 -4.70 -18.20
N ARG A 76 -2.33 -4.00 -19.11
CA ARG A 76 -2.25 -2.53 -19.18
C ARG A 76 -2.79 -1.88 -17.93
N LEU A 77 -3.91 -2.39 -17.42
CA LEU A 77 -4.57 -1.86 -16.25
C LEU A 77 -3.73 -2.10 -14.99
N LEU A 78 -3.24 -3.34 -14.77
CA LEU A 78 -2.35 -3.66 -13.66
C LEU A 78 -1.09 -2.80 -13.65
N ARG A 79 -0.48 -2.58 -14.82
CA ARG A 79 0.66 -1.67 -14.93
C ARG A 79 0.30 -0.23 -14.59
N ALA A 80 -0.84 0.25 -15.06
CA ALA A 80 -1.31 1.61 -14.77
C ALA A 80 -1.57 1.81 -13.28
N PHE A 81 -2.15 0.81 -12.59
CA PHE A 81 -2.33 0.83 -11.14
C PHE A 81 -1.01 0.73 -10.38
N ALA A 82 -0.10 -0.14 -10.81
CA ALA A 82 1.17 -0.34 -10.12
C ALA A 82 2.03 0.94 -10.08
N VAL A 83 2.06 1.71 -11.19
CA VAL A 83 2.93 2.89 -11.37
C VAL A 83 2.22 4.20 -11.07
N GLY A 84 0.88 4.22 -11.10
CA GLY A 84 0.06 5.43 -10.98
C GLY A 84 -0.36 5.78 -9.57
N ASP A 85 -1.33 6.70 -9.50
CA ASP A 85 -2.00 7.14 -8.28
C ASP A 85 -3.09 6.16 -7.79
N ARG A 86 -3.19 5.00 -8.42
CA ARG A 86 -4.16 3.93 -8.17
C ARG A 86 -5.62 4.29 -8.42
N ARG A 87 -5.92 5.53 -8.86
CA ARG A 87 -7.30 5.98 -9.16
C ARG A 87 -7.80 5.33 -10.45
N ILE A 88 -9.01 4.75 -10.40
CA ILE A 88 -9.58 3.95 -11.49
C ILE A 88 -9.59 4.70 -12.82
N PHE A 89 -10.14 5.92 -12.84
CA PHE A 89 -10.25 6.66 -14.11
C PHE A 89 -8.89 7.14 -14.64
N SER A 90 -7.96 7.48 -13.76
CA SER A 90 -6.57 7.80 -14.14
C SER A 90 -5.89 6.58 -14.77
N ALA A 91 -6.10 5.40 -14.19
CA ALA A 91 -5.56 4.15 -14.70
C ALA A 91 -6.17 3.75 -16.05
N PHE A 92 -7.48 3.90 -16.24
CA PHE A 92 -8.12 3.63 -17.54
C PHE A 92 -7.53 4.52 -18.65
N ASN A 93 -7.34 5.80 -18.38
CA ASN A 93 -6.72 6.72 -19.34
C ASN A 93 -5.27 6.31 -19.66
N LYS A 94 -4.46 6.01 -18.63
CA LYS A 94 -3.06 5.56 -18.80
C LYS A 94 -2.96 4.23 -19.54
N ALA A 95 -3.93 3.32 -19.32
CA ALA A 95 -4.00 2.03 -20.00
C ALA A 95 -4.56 2.13 -21.44
N GLY A 96 -5.06 3.29 -21.85
CA GLY A 96 -5.74 3.48 -23.14
C GLY A 96 -7.03 2.66 -23.24
N LEU A 97 -7.77 2.52 -22.13
CA LEU A 97 -9.02 1.78 -22.04
C LEU A 97 -10.21 2.75 -21.94
N ASN A 98 -11.28 2.44 -22.66
CA ASN A 98 -12.56 3.09 -22.42
C ASN A 98 -13.23 2.55 -21.14
N ASN A 99 -14.27 3.23 -20.66
CA ASN A 99 -14.94 2.85 -19.40
C ASN A 99 -15.51 1.43 -19.42
N GLY A 100 -16.01 0.94 -20.58
CA GLY A 100 -16.55 -0.41 -20.71
C GLY A 100 -15.47 -1.48 -20.56
N ASN A 101 -14.42 -1.40 -21.37
CA ASN A 101 -13.32 -2.38 -21.34
C ASN A 101 -12.51 -2.26 -20.03
N GLY A 102 -12.31 -1.04 -19.53
CA GLY A 102 -11.64 -0.81 -18.24
C GLY A 102 -12.45 -1.36 -17.07
N GLY A 103 -13.78 -1.16 -17.07
CA GLY A 103 -14.67 -1.70 -16.05
C GLY A 103 -14.72 -3.22 -16.06
N ALA A 104 -14.83 -3.85 -17.23
CA ALA A 104 -14.81 -5.31 -17.34
C ALA A 104 -13.50 -5.90 -16.82
N ALA A 105 -12.34 -5.33 -17.20
CA ALA A 105 -11.05 -5.77 -16.70
C ALA A 105 -10.90 -5.54 -15.18
N LEU A 106 -11.39 -4.42 -14.65
CA LEU A 106 -11.38 -4.12 -13.23
C LEU A 106 -12.16 -5.17 -12.43
N ASN A 107 -13.41 -5.45 -12.84
CA ASN A 107 -14.27 -6.44 -12.18
C ASN A 107 -13.65 -7.83 -12.21
N LEU A 108 -13.10 -8.25 -13.36
CA LEU A 108 -12.42 -9.53 -13.48
C LEU A 108 -11.23 -9.64 -12.51
N LEU A 109 -10.39 -8.61 -12.43
CA LEU A 109 -9.23 -8.60 -11.54
C LEU A 109 -9.62 -8.59 -10.06
N GLU A 110 -10.75 -7.97 -9.71
CA GLU A 110 -11.32 -7.99 -8.36
C GLU A 110 -11.90 -9.36 -8.03
N GLU A 111 -12.68 -9.98 -8.93
CA GLU A 111 -13.23 -11.34 -8.79
C GLU A 111 -12.13 -12.39 -8.64
N MET A 112 -11.02 -12.22 -9.35
CA MET A 112 -9.83 -13.09 -9.22
C MET A 112 -9.05 -12.84 -7.91
N GLY A 113 -9.43 -11.86 -7.11
CA GLY A 113 -8.71 -11.51 -5.88
C GLY A 113 -7.29 -10.94 -6.12
N ILE A 114 -7.03 -10.38 -7.31
CA ILE A 114 -5.74 -9.74 -7.64
C ILE A 114 -5.67 -8.33 -7.07
N ILE A 115 -6.80 -7.66 -7.07
CA ILE A 115 -6.96 -6.29 -6.55
C ILE A 115 -8.19 -6.22 -5.63
N SER A 116 -8.22 -5.17 -4.82
CA SER A 116 -9.40 -4.76 -4.06
C SER A 116 -9.67 -3.27 -4.25
N LEU A 117 -10.91 -2.84 -3.99
CA LEU A 117 -11.30 -1.44 -4.14
C LEU A 117 -11.22 -0.71 -2.80
N GLU A 118 -10.61 0.46 -2.82
CA GLU A 118 -10.69 1.45 -1.76
C GLU A 118 -11.66 2.56 -2.19
N TYR A 119 -12.83 2.60 -1.55
CA TYR A 119 -13.89 3.52 -1.91
C TYR A 119 -13.57 4.95 -1.41
N SER A 120 -13.76 5.94 -2.30
CA SER A 120 -13.69 7.34 -1.91
C SER A 120 -14.76 7.65 -0.86
N ARG A 121 -14.37 8.36 0.19
CA ARG A 121 -15.23 8.84 1.28
C ARG A 121 -15.58 10.32 1.14
N GLU A 122 -15.23 10.94 0.00
CA GLU A 122 -15.63 12.31 -0.30
C GLU A 122 -17.17 12.38 -0.35
N LYS A 123 -17.74 13.33 0.39
CA LYS A 123 -19.18 13.57 0.37
C LYS A 123 -19.58 14.02 -1.03
N ALA A 124 -20.59 13.36 -1.58
CA ALA A 124 -21.17 13.79 -2.84
C ALA A 124 -21.62 15.26 -2.73
N PRO A 125 -21.34 16.08 -3.74
CA PRO A 125 -21.82 17.46 -3.74
C PRO A 125 -23.36 17.48 -3.73
N PRO A 126 -23.98 18.53 -3.18
CA PRO A 126 -25.42 18.71 -3.24
C PRO A 126 -25.91 18.55 -4.67
N LYS A 127 -27.06 17.88 -4.86
CA LYS A 127 -27.63 17.54 -6.18
C LYS A 127 -27.94 18.77 -7.07
N ASP A 128 -28.05 19.94 -6.46
CA ASP A 128 -28.32 21.24 -7.09
C ASP A 128 -27.05 21.91 -7.67
N LYS A 129 -25.86 21.45 -7.34
CA LYS A 129 -24.60 21.95 -7.93
C LYS A 129 -24.17 21.11 -9.13
N LYS A 130 -24.40 21.65 -10.34
CA LYS A 130 -23.79 21.08 -11.56
C LYS A 130 -22.27 21.27 -11.52
N LEU A 131 -21.56 20.19 -11.20
CA LEU A 131 -20.09 20.17 -11.29
C LEU A 131 -19.67 19.94 -12.74
N LYS A 132 -18.56 20.60 -13.16
CA LYS A 132 -17.92 20.23 -14.42
C LYS A 132 -17.60 18.73 -14.42
N ARG A 133 -17.86 18.05 -15.54
CA ARG A 133 -17.73 16.59 -15.70
C ARG A 133 -16.37 16.04 -15.25
N GLU A 134 -15.31 16.81 -15.45
CA GLU A 134 -13.93 16.49 -15.02
C GLU A 134 -13.79 16.50 -13.49
N VAL A 135 -14.37 17.51 -12.83
CA VAL A 135 -14.34 17.64 -11.36
C VAL A 135 -15.18 16.53 -10.72
N ALA A 136 -16.34 16.20 -11.29
CA ALA A 136 -17.16 15.10 -10.80
C ALA A 136 -16.45 13.74 -10.92
N ARG A 137 -15.73 13.50 -12.03
CA ARG A 137 -14.95 12.28 -12.24
C ARG A 137 -13.78 12.14 -11.25
N HIS A 138 -13.07 13.23 -10.95
CA HIS A 138 -11.99 13.21 -9.96
C HIS A 138 -12.49 12.97 -8.54
N ARG A 139 -13.68 13.49 -8.20
CA ARG A 139 -14.24 13.40 -6.86
C ARG A 139 -14.65 12.00 -6.45
N ILE A 140 -15.17 11.22 -7.39
CA ILE A 140 -15.73 9.87 -7.11
C ILE A 140 -14.83 8.74 -7.60
N SER A 141 -13.58 9.03 -7.97
CA SER A 141 -12.64 8.00 -8.40
C SER A 141 -12.16 7.19 -7.20
N HIS A 142 -12.59 5.93 -7.12
CA HIS A 142 -12.06 4.97 -6.17
C HIS A 142 -10.61 4.65 -6.50
N LYS A 143 -9.86 4.18 -5.53
CA LYS A 143 -8.49 3.66 -5.68
C LYS A 143 -8.50 2.14 -5.68
N VAL A 144 -7.42 1.57 -6.17
CA VAL A 144 -7.17 0.13 -6.21
C VAL A 144 -5.99 -0.20 -5.30
N LEU A 145 -6.10 -1.30 -4.57
CA LEU A 145 -5.02 -1.94 -3.82
C LEU A 145 -4.73 -3.30 -4.44
N PHE A 146 -3.46 -3.67 -4.46
CA PHE A 146 -3.06 -5.04 -4.82
C PHE A 146 -3.20 -5.93 -3.60
N THR A 147 -3.85 -7.07 -3.75
CA THR A 147 -4.05 -8.00 -2.63
C THR A 147 -2.75 -8.68 -2.20
N LYS A 148 -1.80 -8.84 -3.12
CA LYS A 148 -0.46 -9.38 -2.89
C LYS A 148 0.59 -8.36 -3.29
N PRO A 149 1.50 -7.93 -2.39
CA PRO A 149 2.58 -6.98 -2.70
C PRO A 149 3.44 -7.40 -3.89
N PHE A 150 3.76 -8.70 -4.02
CA PHE A 150 4.54 -9.23 -5.13
C PHE A 150 3.92 -8.94 -6.50
N ILE A 151 2.59 -9.02 -6.65
CA ILE A 151 1.93 -8.72 -7.94
C ILE A 151 2.17 -7.26 -8.32
N ARG A 152 2.06 -6.32 -7.37
CA ARG A 152 2.39 -4.92 -7.63
C ARG A 152 3.85 -4.76 -8.02
N PHE A 153 4.79 -5.43 -7.31
CA PHE A 153 6.22 -5.40 -7.62
C PHE A 153 6.50 -5.86 -9.05
N TRP A 154 5.88 -6.96 -9.47
CA TRP A 154 6.02 -7.51 -10.81
C TRP A 154 5.65 -6.50 -11.91
N PHE A 155 4.48 -5.89 -11.81
CA PHE A 155 4.01 -4.91 -12.79
C PHE A 155 4.72 -3.55 -12.68
N TYR A 156 5.23 -3.19 -11.51
CA TYR A 156 5.94 -1.93 -11.30
C TYR A 156 7.38 -1.99 -11.82
N PHE A 157 8.13 -3.01 -11.43
CA PHE A 157 9.57 -3.10 -11.66
C PHE A 157 9.97 -4.16 -12.70
N VAL A 158 9.38 -5.36 -12.71
CA VAL A 158 9.86 -6.48 -13.53
C VAL A 158 9.41 -6.36 -14.99
N ILE A 159 8.13 -6.12 -15.23
CA ILE A 159 7.56 -6.04 -16.58
C ILE A 159 8.22 -4.98 -17.48
N PRO A 160 8.58 -3.77 -16.98
CA PRO A 160 9.29 -2.78 -17.80
C PRO A 160 10.61 -3.27 -18.41
N TYR A 161 11.33 -4.10 -17.68
CA TYR A 161 12.69 -4.58 -18.03
C TYR A 161 12.69 -6.04 -18.48
N LYS A 162 11.53 -6.53 -18.98
CA LYS A 162 11.37 -7.93 -19.39
C LYS A 162 12.45 -8.41 -20.39
N LYS A 163 12.79 -7.59 -21.39
CA LYS A 163 13.76 -7.97 -22.42
C LYS A 163 15.16 -8.07 -21.83
N GLU A 164 15.56 -7.06 -21.09
CA GLU A 164 16.86 -6.97 -20.43
C GLU A 164 17.04 -8.12 -19.43
N ILE A 165 15.97 -8.45 -18.68
CA ILE A 165 15.98 -9.58 -17.73
C ILE A 165 16.15 -10.90 -18.48
N GLN A 166 15.49 -11.10 -19.63
CA GLN A 166 15.66 -12.30 -20.46
C GLN A 166 17.06 -12.42 -21.07
N GLU A 167 17.73 -11.29 -21.28
CA GLU A 167 19.12 -11.21 -21.73
C GLU A 167 20.13 -11.26 -20.55
N GLN A 168 19.63 -11.48 -19.31
CA GLN A 168 20.41 -11.50 -18.07
C GLN A 168 21.17 -10.18 -17.79
N ASN A 169 20.65 -9.08 -18.32
CA ASN A 169 21.15 -7.74 -18.03
C ASN A 169 20.22 -7.05 -17.01
N TYR A 170 20.71 -6.83 -15.80
CA TYR A 170 19.93 -6.31 -14.67
C TYR A 170 20.29 -4.88 -14.26
N GLU A 171 21.23 -4.21 -14.94
CA GLU A 171 21.77 -2.91 -14.52
C GLU A 171 20.67 -1.84 -14.43
N ASP A 172 19.93 -1.61 -15.51
CA ASP A 172 18.85 -0.63 -15.59
C ASP A 172 17.70 -0.93 -14.61
N PHE A 173 17.43 -2.21 -14.39
CA PHE A 173 16.45 -2.64 -13.40
C PHE A 173 16.87 -2.21 -12.00
N PHE A 174 18.10 -2.50 -11.59
CA PHE A 174 18.60 -2.18 -10.26
C PHE A 174 18.73 -0.68 -10.06
N GLU A 175 19.20 0.07 -11.04
CA GLU A 175 19.26 1.51 -10.97
C GLU A 175 17.87 2.15 -10.74
N ASN A 176 16.87 1.71 -11.50
CA ASN A 176 15.48 2.19 -11.34
C ASN A 176 14.89 1.75 -10.00
N PHE A 177 15.17 0.51 -9.55
CA PHE A 177 14.70 0.01 -8.27
C PHE A 177 15.25 0.86 -7.12
N GLN A 178 16.56 1.07 -7.05
CA GLN A 178 17.20 1.88 -6.01
C GLN A 178 16.65 3.30 -5.94
N LYS A 179 16.39 3.93 -7.09
CA LYS A 179 15.81 5.27 -7.16
C LYS A 179 14.39 5.34 -6.59
N LYS A 180 13.61 4.26 -6.69
CA LYS A 180 12.17 4.27 -6.39
C LYS A 180 11.77 3.42 -5.17
N GLN A 181 12.67 2.63 -4.62
CA GLN A 181 12.40 1.68 -3.53
C GLN A 181 11.66 2.33 -2.36
N HIS A 182 12.13 3.48 -1.86
CA HIS A 182 11.49 4.15 -0.72
C HIS A 182 10.04 4.55 -1.01
N SER A 183 9.80 5.19 -2.15
CA SER A 183 8.44 5.59 -2.53
C SER A 183 7.55 4.39 -2.87
N TYR A 184 8.15 3.29 -3.31
CA TYR A 184 7.43 2.05 -3.58
C TYR A 184 6.96 1.38 -2.27
N THR A 185 7.85 1.25 -1.29
CA THR A 185 7.54 0.61 0.01
C THR A 185 6.54 1.43 0.83
N SER A 186 6.49 2.76 0.65
CA SER A 186 5.60 3.64 1.44
C SER A 186 4.13 3.21 1.40
N LEU A 187 3.64 2.69 0.27
CA LEU A 187 2.25 2.23 0.19
C LEU A 187 1.96 1.04 1.12
N ILE A 188 2.86 0.06 1.14
CA ILE A 188 2.71 -1.09 2.05
C ILE A 188 2.83 -0.64 3.51
N PHE A 189 3.73 0.31 3.78
CA PHE A 189 3.84 0.90 5.11
C PHE A 189 2.55 1.61 5.54
N GLU A 190 1.89 2.36 4.65
CA GLU A 190 0.58 2.98 4.90
C GLU A 190 -0.51 1.93 5.20
N GLU A 191 -0.56 0.84 4.43
CA GLU A 191 -1.53 -0.24 4.64
C GLU A 191 -1.30 -0.97 5.97
N LEU A 192 -0.04 -1.25 6.33
CA LEU A 192 0.31 -1.85 7.61
C LEU A 192 0.07 -0.88 8.79
N SER A 193 0.31 0.44 8.59
CA SER A 193 0.01 1.47 9.59
C SER A 193 -1.48 1.57 9.89
N GLU A 194 -2.35 1.38 8.88
CA GLU A 194 -3.79 1.25 9.13
C GLU A 194 -4.12 0.06 10.03
N ILE A 195 -3.49 -1.08 9.76
CA ILE A 195 -3.70 -2.29 10.56
C ILE A 195 -3.24 -2.06 12.00
N LEU A 196 -2.08 -1.43 12.19
CA LEU A 196 -1.55 -1.13 13.51
C LEU A 196 -2.42 -0.13 14.27
N LEU A 197 -2.88 0.94 13.60
CA LEU A 197 -3.81 1.91 14.19
C LEU A 197 -5.11 1.22 14.65
N ASN A 198 -5.68 0.37 13.79
CA ASN A 198 -6.91 -0.36 14.10
C ASN A 198 -6.70 -1.38 15.22
N TYR A 199 -5.52 -1.98 15.34
CA TYR A 199 -5.16 -2.85 16.47
C TYR A 199 -5.18 -2.08 17.80
N HIS A 200 -4.66 -0.86 17.83
CA HIS A 200 -4.73 -0.01 19.03
C HIS A 200 -6.13 0.51 19.35
N LEU A 201 -7.05 0.46 18.39
CA LEU A 201 -8.45 0.87 18.54
C LEU A 201 -9.41 -0.33 18.72
N GLN A 202 -8.91 -1.53 19.07
CA GLN A 202 -9.74 -2.74 19.17
C GLN A 202 -10.86 -2.69 20.23
N GLU A 203 -10.76 -1.77 21.21
CA GLU A 203 -11.80 -1.57 22.23
C GLU A 203 -13.00 -0.74 21.74
N VAL A 204 -12.91 -0.14 20.56
CA VAL A 204 -13.98 0.66 19.95
C VAL A 204 -14.38 0.07 18.60
N GLN A 205 -15.65 0.18 18.25
CA GLN A 205 -16.11 -0.29 16.95
C GLN A 205 -15.71 0.71 15.86
N ILE A 206 -14.91 0.24 14.89
CA ILE A 206 -14.50 1.03 13.74
C ILE A 206 -15.60 0.95 12.67
N VAL A 207 -16.13 2.11 12.28
CA VAL A 207 -17.13 2.23 11.20
C VAL A 207 -16.45 2.33 9.85
N SER A 208 -15.36 3.10 9.75
CA SER A 208 -14.57 3.20 8.51
C SER A 208 -13.11 3.49 8.81
N SER A 209 -12.21 2.90 8.04
CA SER A 209 -10.77 3.13 8.10
C SER A 209 -10.18 3.11 6.70
N GLY A 210 -9.10 3.85 6.47
CA GLY A 210 -8.38 3.92 5.22
C GLY A 210 -7.94 5.34 4.86
N SER A 211 -7.43 5.55 3.64
CA SER A 211 -7.04 6.89 3.20
C SER A 211 -8.26 7.76 2.92
N TYR A 212 -8.07 9.07 3.00
CA TYR A 212 -9.04 10.05 2.56
C TYR A 212 -8.43 10.89 1.44
N TRP A 213 -9.19 11.14 0.40
CA TRP A 213 -8.77 12.04 -0.69
C TRP A 213 -9.96 12.77 -1.28
N ASP A 214 -9.71 14.00 -1.64
CA ASP A 214 -10.60 14.82 -2.44
C ASP A 214 -9.82 15.53 -3.57
N ALA A 215 -10.41 16.59 -4.14
CA ALA A 215 -9.76 17.38 -5.19
C ALA A 215 -8.61 18.26 -4.68
N LYS A 216 -8.47 18.47 -3.37
CA LYS A 216 -7.55 19.45 -2.78
C LYS A 216 -6.45 18.83 -1.92
N LEU A 217 -6.77 17.75 -1.22
CA LEU A 217 -5.85 17.15 -0.26
C LEU A 217 -6.04 15.63 -0.15
N GLU A 218 -5.03 15.00 0.39
CA GLU A 218 -5.02 13.59 0.77
C GLU A 218 -4.51 13.44 2.20
N ILE A 219 -5.11 12.50 2.94
CA ILE A 219 -4.69 12.06 4.27
C ILE A 219 -4.43 10.56 4.18
N ASP A 220 -3.28 10.11 4.66
CA ASP A 220 -2.87 8.72 4.53
C ASP A 220 -3.83 7.78 5.26
N LEU A 221 -4.21 8.14 6.49
CA LEU A 221 -5.18 7.39 7.28
C LEU A 221 -6.20 8.30 7.95
N LEU A 222 -7.48 7.97 7.79
CA LEU A 222 -8.60 8.55 8.51
C LEU A 222 -9.50 7.41 8.98
N THR A 223 -9.65 7.25 10.29
CA THR A 223 -10.49 6.22 10.92
C THR A 223 -11.62 6.89 11.68
N VAL A 224 -12.84 6.38 11.53
CA VAL A 224 -14.05 6.87 12.22
C VAL A 224 -14.64 5.72 13.02
N THR A 225 -14.93 5.96 14.29
CA THR A 225 -15.56 5.00 15.20
C THR A 225 -17.09 5.17 15.23
N ASP A 226 -17.80 4.21 15.83
CA ASP A 226 -19.24 4.25 16.09
C ASP A 226 -19.67 5.43 16.99
N ARG A 227 -18.75 5.94 17.81
CA ARG A 227 -18.96 7.12 18.65
C ARG A 227 -18.74 8.44 17.89
N GLY A 228 -18.42 8.37 16.59
CA GLY A 228 -18.11 9.55 15.78
C GLY A 228 -16.72 10.13 16.03
N GLU A 229 -15.87 9.48 16.83
CA GLU A 229 -14.49 9.90 17.04
C GLU A 229 -13.67 9.70 15.77
N ILE A 230 -12.82 10.68 15.47
CA ILE A 230 -11.98 10.70 14.27
C ILE A 230 -10.51 10.57 14.67
N TYR A 231 -9.83 9.60 14.09
CA TYR A 231 -8.39 9.38 14.20
C TYR A 231 -7.74 9.62 12.85
N ILE A 232 -6.67 10.39 12.84
CA ILE A 232 -5.96 10.78 11.61
C ILE A 232 -4.50 10.42 11.75
N ALA A 233 -3.92 9.87 10.68
CA ALA A 233 -2.49 9.62 10.67
C ALA A 233 -1.82 9.99 9.35
N GLU A 234 -0.53 10.26 9.44
CA GLU A 234 0.40 10.44 8.33
C GLU A 234 1.53 9.43 8.45
N CYS A 235 1.92 8.80 7.34
CA CYS A 235 2.92 7.75 7.29
C CYS A 235 4.17 8.22 6.53
N LYS A 236 5.36 8.02 7.09
CA LYS A 236 6.63 8.48 6.51
C LYS A 236 7.65 7.36 6.40
N TRP A 237 7.70 6.72 5.24
CA TRP A 237 8.76 5.76 4.88
C TRP A 237 9.93 6.50 4.22
N THR A 238 10.67 7.28 5.01
CA THR A 238 11.80 8.11 4.55
C THR A 238 13.01 7.94 5.47
N ASN A 239 14.18 8.33 5.00
CA ASN A 239 15.41 8.28 5.78
C ASN A 239 15.57 9.47 6.75
N HIS A 240 14.53 10.27 6.93
CA HIS A 240 14.53 11.45 7.81
C HIS A 240 13.52 11.26 8.94
N LYS A 241 13.85 11.79 10.12
CA LYS A 241 12.94 11.84 11.27
C LYS A 241 11.76 12.75 10.97
N VAL A 242 10.57 12.33 11.39
CA VAL A 242 9.38 13.20 11.37
C VAL A 242 9.54 14.31 12.42
N ASN A 243 9.19 15.53 12.04
CA ASN A 243 9.37 16.70 12.88
C ASN A 243 8.07 17.49 13.04
N LYS A 244 8.12 18.54 13.88
CA LYS A 244 6.97 19.39 14.21
C LYS A 244 6.32 20.05 12.98
N LYS A 245 7.06 20.28 11.88
CA LYS A 245 6.48 20.84 10.65
C LYS A 245 5.43 19.91 10.04
N GLU A 246 5.69 18.60 10.05
CA GLU A 246 4.71 17.62 9.55
C GLU A 246 3.45 17.59 10.40
N PHE A 247 3.57 17.75 11.73
CA PHE A 247 2.42 17.89 12.62
C PHE A 247 1.57 19.14 12.30
N HIS A 248 2.19 20.28 12.03
CA HIS A 248 1.44 21.47 11.64
C HIS A 248 0.73 21.31 10.30
N LYS A 249 1.41 20.71 9.31
CA LYS A 249 0.79 20.41 8.00
C LYS A 249 -0.45 19.50 8.14
N LEU A 250 -0.38 18.48 9.01
CA LEU A 250 -1.52 17.58 9.22
C LEU A 250 -2.66 18.32 9.95
N LYS A 251 -2.36 19.21 10.88
CA LYS A 251 -3.37 20.08 11.49
C LYS A 251 -4.06 21.00 10.48
N GLU A 252 -3.29 21.62 9.57
CA GLU A 252 -3.84 22.43 8.47
C GLU A 252 -4.80 21.62 7.58
N LYS A 253 -4.45 20.36 7.26
CA LYS A 253 -5.37 19.46 6.56
C LYS A 253 -6.67 19.23 7.35
N CYS A 254 -6.59 19.05 8.68
CA CYS A 254 -7.78 18.91 9.53
C CYS A 254 -8.67 20.16 9.50
N GLU A 255 -8.08 21.36 9.57
CA GLU A 255 -8.79 22.63 9.48
C GLU A 255 -9.49 22.80 8.14
N MET A 256 -8.81 22.47 7.02
CA MET A 256 -9.39 22.49 5.68
C MET A 256 -10.61 21.56 5.54
N LEU A 257 -10.60 20.41 6.21
CA LEU A 257 -11.72 19.46 6.26
C LEU A 257 -12.77 19.79 7.31
N ARG A 258 -12.50 20.77 8.18
CA ARG A 258 -13.36 21.14 9.33
C ARG A 258 -13.61 19.97 10.27
N ILE A 259 -12.58 19.19 10.55
CA ILE A 259 -12.63 18.06 11.46
C ILE A 259 -11.75 18.31 12.69
N ILE A 260 -12.22 17.83 13.83
CA ILE A 260 -11.47 17.86 15.09
C ILE A 260 -11.12 16.39 15.41
N PRO A 261 -9.87 15.97 15.18
CA PRO A 261 -9.49 14.60 15.48
C PRO A 261 -9.42 14.35 16.99
N ARG A 262 -9.86 13.19 17.42
CA ARG A 262 -9.64 12.67 18.78
C ARG A 262 -8.15 12.43 19.03
N GLN A 263 -7.45 11.95 18.00
CA GLN A 263 -6.01 11.71 18.03
C GLN A 263 -5.40 11.91 16.64
N ILE A 264 -4.24 12.51 16.61
CA ILE A 264 -3.33 12.55 15.47
C ILE A 264 -2.24 11.51 15.72
N ALA A 265 -1.91 10.71 14.72
CA ALA A 265 -0.83 9.74 14.80
C ALA A 265 0.20 9.96 13.68
N PHE A 266 1.44 9.62 13.95
CA PHE A 266 2.50 9.54 12.94
C PHE A 266 3.14 8.16 12.98
N PHE A 267 3.34 7.60 11.79
CA PHE A 267 4.12 6.39 11.59
C PHE A 267 5.41 6.75 10.85
N SER A 268 6.56 6.34 11.38
CA SER A 268 7.85 6.76 10.85
C SER A 268 8.89 5.66 10.83
N LYS A 269 9.52 5.47 9.66
CA LYS A 269 10.66 4.57 9.49
C LYS A 269 11.86 4.98 10.37
N ARG A 270 12.14 6.27 10.50
CA ARG A 270 13.32 6.82 11.18
C ARG A 270 13.01 7.52 12.50
N GLY A 271 11.79 7.30 13.03
CA GLY A 271 11.35 7.89 14.28
C GLY A 271 11.16 9.41 14.19
N PHE A 272 11.35 10.12 15.30
CA PHE A 272 10.84 11.46 15.49
C PHE A 272 11.91 12.42 16.03
N SER A 273 11.73 13.72 15.79
CA SER A 273 12.57 14.74 16.39
C SER A 273 12.31 14.83 17.91
N LYS A 274 13.28 15.31 18.66
CA LYS A 274 13.16 15.50 20.13
C LYS A 274 11.94 16.39 20.49
N GLU A 275 11.70 17.44 19.69
CA GLU A 275 10.55 18.32 19.87
C GLU A 275 9.23 17.56 19.71
N LEU A 276 9.10 16.73 18.68
CA LEU A 276 7.85 16.01 18.44
C LEU A 276 7.63 14.95 19.52
N LEU A 277 8.70 14.27 19.97
CA LEU A 277 8.63 13.32 21.10
C LEU A 277 8.15 13.99 22.39
N SER A 278 8.60 15.22 22.67
CA SER A 278 8.15 15.95 23.88
C SER A 278 6.67 16.38 23.81
N MET A 279 6.05 16.34 22.64
CA MET A 279 4.63 16.68 22.44
C MET A 279 3.71 15.46 22.51
N GLN A 280 4.27 14.24 22.63
CA GLN A 280 3.49 13.01 22.68
C GLN A 280 2.49 13.06 23.83
N SER A 281 1.23 12.74 23.56
CA SER A 281 0.11 12.83 24.49
C SER A 281 -0.99 11.87 24.06
N LYS A 282 -2.14 11.90 24.74
CA LYS A 282 -3.33 11.15 24.30
C LYS A 282 -3.88 11.63 22.96
N GLU A 283 -3.61 12.88 22.58
CA GLU A 283 -4.02 13.48 21.31
C GLU A 283 -2.96 13.35 20.20
N LEU A 284 -1.71 12.95 20.55
CA LEU A 284 -0.61 12.77 19.60
C LEU A 284 0.11 11.45 19.87
N ALA A 285 -0.12 10.45 19.02
CA ALA A 285 0.56 9.17 19.04
C ALA A 285 1.70 9.12 18.02
N LEU A 286 2.80 8.46 18.38
CA LEU A 286 4.00 8.34 17.56
C LEU A 286 4.41 6.87 17.50
N TYR A 287 4.44 6.29 16.30
CA TYR A 287 4.76 4.89 16.06
C TYR A 287 5.99 4.76 15.15
N SER A 288 6.97 3.99 15.60
CA SER A 288 8.18 3.63 14.85
C SER A 288 8.02 2.26 14.18
N CYS A 289 9.05 1.73 13.52
CA CYS A 289 9.00 0.39 12.94
C CYS A 289 8.86 -0.69 14.03
N GLU A 290 9.45 -0.52 15.20
CA GLU A 290 9.40 -1.48 16.30
C GLU A 290 7.98 -1.71 16.81
N ASP A 291 7.11 -0.70 16.74
CA ASP A 291 5.71 -0.81 17.17
C ASP A 291 4.90 -1.83 16.34
N PHE A 292 5.36 -2.15 15.13
CA PHE A 292 4.72 -3.17 14.27
C PHE A 292 4.96 -4.61 14.76
N GLU A 293 5.88 -4.84 15.70
CA GLU A 293 6.10 -6.16 16.29
C GLU A 293 4.84 -6.76 16.92
N VAL A 294 3.96 -5.92 17.45
CA VAL A 294 2.68 -6.36 18.03
C VAL A 294 1.81 -7.10 17.01
N LEU A 295 1.93 -6.78 15.73
CA LEU A 295 1.17 -7.43 14.67
C LEU A 295 1.59 -8.89 14.45
N VAL A 296 2.78 -9.29 14.88
CA VAL A 296 3.32 -10.65 14.72
C VAL A 296 3.45 -11.41 16.04
N LYS A 297 3.59 -10.72 17.18
CA LYS A 297 3.81 -11.35 18.50
C LYS A 297 2.62 -12.19 19.01
N ASP A 298 1.41 -11.70 18.79
CA ASP A 298 0.18 -12.30 19.35
C ASP A 298 -0.47 -13.35 18.41
N SER A 299 0.24 -13.80 17.38
CA SER A 299 -0.28 -14.77 16.43
C SER A 299 0.26 -16.17 16.70
N SER A 300 -0.63 -17.14 16.98
CA SER A 300 -0.33 -18.55 16.76
C SER A 300 -0.01 -18.77 15.27
N LYS A 301 0.84 -19.76 14.93
CA LYS A 301 1.11 -20.14 13.53
C LYS A 301 -0.21 -20.27 12.79
N GLU A 302 -0.55 -19.27 11.97
CA GLU A 302 -1.74 -19.30 11.15
C GLU A 302 -1.54 -20.31 10.00
N GLU A 303 -2.64 -20.87 9.50
CA GLU A 303 -2.62 -21.77 8.35
C GLU A 303 -1.91 -21.12 7.16
N PRO A 304 -1.16 -21.92 6.36
CA PRO A 304 -0.49 -21.41 5.18
C PRO A 304 -1.50 -20.80 4.22
N LEU A 305 -1.35 -19.51 3.95
CA LEU A 305 -2.13 -18.82 2.94
C LEU A 305 -1.76 -19.30 1.55
N LYS A 306 -2.75 -19.38 0.65
CA LYS A 306 -2.49 -19.59 -0.78
C LYS A 306 -1.50 -18.54 -1.27
N SER A 307 -0.34 -18.99 -1.68
CA SER A 307 0.69 -18.14 -2.26
C SER A 307 0.37 -17.81 -3.72
N PHE A 308 1.17 -16.94 -4.33
CA PHE A 308 1.06 -16.68 -5.76
C PHE A 308 1.48 -17.92 -6.58
N LEU A 309 2.38 -18.75 -6.03
CA LEU A 309 2.89 -19.95 -6.69
C LEU A 309 1.99 -21.18 -6.53
N ASP A 310 1.08 -21.20 -5.56
CA ASP A 310 0.07 -22.24 -5.40
C ASP A 310 -1.06 -22.06 -6.45
#